data_3d6dbaeea962cf8534832f7fdb71ac04
#
_entry.id   3d6dbaeea962cf8534832f7fdb71ac04
#
_cell.length_a   1.000
_cell.length_b   1.000
_cell.length_c   1.000
_cell.angle_alpha   90.00
_cell.angle_beta   90.00
_cell.angle_gamma   90.00
#
_symmetry.space_group_name_H-M   'P 1'
#
loop_
_entity.id
_entity.type
_entity.pdbx_description
1 polymer ?
#
loop_
_entity_poly.entity_id
_entity_poly.type
_entity_poly.pdbx_seq_one_letter_code
_entity_poly.pdbx_strand_id
1 'polypeptide(L)'
;MGQIVKRISSVTFGAIAGLAMAGCVSSSQPIRVARAAPPVVFAAAKPVVQPLPKPVTAPAGLLALIPSLTRDFGGKVGIAIRSIDDGWTVESNGDLKLPQQSVSKLWVAMTVLDARDAGKLTLDDPITVKKEDLTLFNQPIAALVKDDGYKTTVGELLQRALTQSDNTANDRLLQYVGGPNVVRAFLAKKAIADIRFGPGERALQSLTAGLDWKPQYSTGKAFEAARSKIPASTRMDAFEKYIADPADGAAPRAIATALTRLKRGELLSPASTQYLIGTMESSRTGKLRMRGAVPEGWTFGHKTGTGQNFSGRTAGYNDVGILIAPNGRAYAIAIMIGDTVKTIPERQQLMQAVVLGVVSNHRW
;
A
#
# COMPACT_ATOMS: atom_id res chain seq x y z
N MET A 1 -27.24 59.47 -6.84
CA MET A 1 -27.28 59.89 -5.42
C MET A 1 -26.59 58.78 -4.66
N GLY A 2 -25.51 58.94 -4.07
CA GLY A 2 -24.52 59.86 -3.53
C GLY A 2 -23.49 58.93 -2.91
N GLN A 3 -22.29 59.10 -3.33
CA GLN A 3 -21.02 59.62 -2.68
C GLN A 3 -20.49 58.76 -1.54
N ILE A 4 -19.32 58.10 -1.77
CA ILE A 4 -17.92 58.51 -1.52
C ILE A 4 -17.67 58.92 -0.07
N VAL A 5 -16.76 58.24 0.60
CA VAL A 5 -15.62 58.87 1.33
C VAL A 5 -14.45 57.92 1.45
N LYS A 6 -13.31 58.33 0.87
CA LYS A 6 -11.94 57.88 1.12
C LYS A 6 -11.45 58.44 2.47
N ARG A 7 -10.56 57.77 3.18
CA ARG A 7 -9.53 58.44 3.95
C ARG A 7 -8.21 57.65 3.93
N ILE A 8 -7.22 58.35 3.46
CA ILE A 8 -5.75 58.12 3.50
C ILE A 8 -5.25 58.92 4.71
N SER A 9 -4.26 58.43 5.42
CA SER A 9 -3.25 59.22 6.19
C SER A 9 -2.17 58.23 6.63
N SER A 10 -1.01 58.32 6.15
CA SER A 10 0.13 59.24 6.26
C SER A 10 1.13 58.80 7.32
N VAL A 11 2.23 58.38 6.84
CA VAL A 11 3.67 58.51 7.17
C VAL A 11 4.01 59.53 8.25
N THR A 12 4.89 59.15 9.17
CA THR A 12 5.79 60.09 9.79
C THR A 12 7.18 59.49 10.03
N PHE A 13 8.15 60.15 9.42
CA PHE A 13 9.61 60.06 9.66
C PHE A 13 9.93 60.84 10.94
N GLY A 14 10.94 60.42 11.68
CA GLY A 14 11.53 61.20 12.80
C GLY A 14 12.98 60.81 12.99
N ALA A 15 13.80 61.80 12.74
CA ALA A 15 15.24 61.78 12.58
C ALA A 15 15.98 62.11 13.89
N ILE A 16 17.23 61.62 13.99
CA ILE A 16 18.49 62.26 14.35
C ILE A 16 18.60 63.03 15.69
N ALA A 17 19.60 62.68 16.48
CA ALA A 17 20.63 63.44 17.17
C ALA A 17 21.21 62.63 18.34
N GLY A 18 22.44 62.60 18.68
CA GLY A 18 23.56 63.52 18.44
C GLY A 18 24.77 62.99 19.21
N LEU A 19 25.93 63.31 18.70
CA LEU A 19 27.27 63.11 19.26
C LEU A 19 27.47 63.68 20.65
N ALA A 20 28.17 62.92 21.51
CA ALA A 20 28.96 63.50 22.59
C ALA A 20 30.31 62.78 22.67
N MET A 21 31.35 63.52 22.34
CA MET A 21 32.73 63.11 22.54
C MET A 21 33.14 63.45 23.99
N ALA A 22 33.66 62.46 24.68
CA ALA A 22 34.43 62.70 25.89
C ALA A 22 35.77 61.97 25.78
N GLY A 23 36.83 62.78 25.67
CA GLY A 23 38.21 62.30 25.65
C GLY A 23 38.61 61.81 27.04
N CYS A 24 39.28 60.71 27.11
CA CYS A 24 40.04 60.28 28.27
C CYS A 24 41.50 60.00 27.88
N VAL A 25 42.36 60.59 28.61
CA VAL A 25 43.79 60.58 28.58
C VAL A 25 44.39 59.21 28.72
N SER A 26 45.33 58.90 27.83
CA SER A 26 46.12 57.66 27.85
C SER A 26 47.17 57.70 28.96
N SER A 27 47.09 56.76 29.90
CA SER A 27 48.23 56.38 30.71
C SER A 27 48.78 55.06 30.18
N SER A 28 49.97 55.13 29.56
CA SER A 28 50.72 53.99 29.05
C SER A 28 51.38 53.24 30.22
N GLN A 29 50.86 52.06 30.52
CA GLN A 29 51.60 51.09 31.34
C GLN A 29 52.28 50.07 30.39
N PRO A 30 53.50 49.59 30.71
CA PRO A 30 54.21 48.64 29.91
C PRO A 30 53.57 47.27 29.95
N ILE A 31 53.30 46.76 28.75
CA ILE A 31 52.77 45.40 28.55
C ILE A 31 53.87 44.40 28.94
N ARG A 32 53.67 43.63 30.01
CA ARG A 32 54.46 42.40 30.25
C ARG A 32 54.02 41.32 29.25
N VAL A 33 54.91 41.02 28.31
CA VAL A 33 54.74 39.87 27.41
C VAL A 33 54.80 38.59 28.24
N ALA A 34 53.65 37.95 28.45
CA ALA A 34 53.56 36.63 29.05
C ALA A 34 54.16 35.61 28.06
N ARG A 35 55.14 34.86 28.50
CA ARG A 35 55.76 33.77 27.75
C ARG A 35 54.66 32.71 27.45
N ALA A 36 54.39 32.47 26.17
CA ALA A 36 53.44 31.47 25.72
C ALA A 36 53.82 30.06 26.26
N ALA A 37 52.89 29.39 26.93
CA ALA A 37 53.05 28.01 27.30
C ALA A 37 53.13 27.10 26.05
N PRO A 38 53.88 26.03 26.08
CA PRO A 38 53.99 25.12 24.92
C PRO A 38 52.65 24.50 24.63
N PRO A 39 52.31 24.21 23.34
CA PRO A 39 51.04 23.64 22.96
C PRO A 39 50.88 22.24 23.58
N VAL A 40 49.81 22.03 24.30
CA VAL A 40 49.42 20.68 24.77
C VAL A 40 48.94 19.90 23.55
N VAL A 41 49.73 18.97 23.08
CA VAL A 41 49.35 18.04 22.04
C VAL A 41 48.41 17.01 22.66
N PHE A 42 47.10 17.19 22.46
CA PHE A 42 46.15 16.12 22.77
C PHE A 42 46.35 14.99 21.75
N ALA A 43 46.82 13.84 22.22
CA ALA A 43 46.82 12.64 21.41
C ALA A 43 45.37 12.32 21.01
N ALA A 44 45.11 12.30 19.68
CA ALA A 44 43.81 11.96 19.14
C ALA A 44 43.42 10.56 19.66
N ALA A 45 42.34 10.49 20.44
CA ALA A 45 41.77 9.21 20.88
C ALA A 45 41.44 8.37 19.63
N LYS A 46 41.93 7.15 19.57
CA LYS A 46 41.58 6.23 18.51
C LYS A 46 40.05 6.06 18.49
N PRO A 47 39.38 6.17 17.33
CA PRO A 47 37.94 5.96 17.26
C PRO A 47 37.63 4.58 17.80
N VAL A 48 36.83 4.50 18.87
CA VAL A 48 36.25 3.25 19.35
C VAL A 48 35.27 2.79 18.30
N VAL A 49 35.64 1.85 17.47
CA VAL A 49 34.75 1.18 16.53
C VAL A 49 33.76 0.38 17.38
N GLN A 50 32.56 0.92 17.60
CA GLN A 50 31.49 0.15 18.20
C GLN A 50 31.18 -1.04 17.27
N PRO A 51 31.11 -2.29 17.80
CA PRO A 51 30.70 -3.43 17.00
C PRO A 51 29.32 -3.14 16.39
N LEU A 52 29.18 -3.37 15.10
CA LEU A 52 27.87 -3.30 14.44
C LEU A 52 26.89 -4.21 15.21
N PRO A 53 25.69 -3.74 15.53
CA PRO A 53 24.71 -4.57 16.21
C PRO A 53 24.49 -5.85 15.41
N LYS A 54 24.50 -7.01 16.09
CA LYS A 54 24.28 -8.31 15.45
C LYS A 54 22.94 -8.25 14.71
N PRO A 55 22.88 -8.75 13.45
CA PRO A 55 21.61 -8.81 12.73
C PRO A 55 20.56 -9.54 13.56
N VAL A 56 19.41 -8.94 13.75
CA VAL A 56 18.29 -9.60 14.45
C VAL A 56 17.77 -10.71 13.54
N THR A 57 17.87 -11.96 14.01
CA THR A 57 17.38 -13.12 13.29
C THR A 57 15.88 -13.31 13.50
N ALA A 58 15.21 -13.89 12.51
CA ALA A 58 13.80 -14.26 12.63
C ALA A 58 13.60 -15.28 13.75
N PRO A 59 12.47 -15.25 14.48
CA PRO A 59 12.13 -16.21 15.51
C PRO A 59 12.12 -17.65 14.98
N ALA A 60 12.77 -18.58 15.68
CA ALA A 60 12.84 -19.98 15.28
C ALA A 60 11.46 -20.63 15.14
N GLY A 61 10.50 -20.23 16.00
CA GLY A 61 9.10 -20.69 15.90
C GLY A 61 8.45 -20.33 14.57
N LEU A 62 8.67 -19.11 14.05
CA LEU A 62 8.16 -18.72 12.74
C LEU A 62 8.86 -19.42 11.59
N LEU A 63 10.20 -19.62 11.70
CA LEU A 63 10.98 -20.34 10.67
C LEU A 63 10.51 -21.78 10.52
N ALA A 64 10.04 -22.43 11.59
CA ALA A 64 9.48 -23.77 11.55
C ALA A 64 8.00 -23.77 11.09
N LEU A 65 7.18 -22.84 11.61
CA LEU A 65 5.74 -22.81 11.41
C LEU A 65 5.36 -22.52 9.96
N ILE A 66 5.93 -21.50 9.33
CA ILE A 66 5.47 -21.01 8.02
C ILE A 66 5.65 -22.05 6.92
N PRO A 67 6.79 -22.74 6.78
CA PRO A 67 6.91 -23.84 5.81
C PRO A 67 5.98 -25.02 6.12
N SER A 68 5.71 -25.34 7.40
CA SER A 68 4.77 -26.39 7.76
C SER A 68 3.35 -26.05 7.32
N LEU A 69 2.85 -24.86 7.67
CA LEU A 69 1.52 -24.39 7.26
C LEU A 69 1.33 -24.45 5.73
N THR A 70 2.34 -24.04 4.97
CA THR A 70 2.30 -24.06 3.50
C THR A 70 2.22 -25.49 2.96
N ARG A 71 3.04 -26.39 3.47
CA ARG A 71 3.07 -27.81 3.06
C ARG A 71 1.76 -28.52 3.41
N ASP A 72 1.28 -28.32 4.64
CA ASP A 72 0.12 -29.03 5.17
C ASP A 72 -1.20 -28.55 4.54
N PHE A 73 -1.23 -27.27 4.11
CA PHE A 73 -2.39 -26.72 3.38
C PHE A 73 -2.54 -27.36 1.99
N GLY A 74 -1.44 -27.54 1.27
CA GLY A 74 -1.46 -28.01 -0.13
C GLY A 74 -1.95 -26.96 -1.11
N GLY A 75 -1.95 -27.28 -2.41
CA GLY A 75 -2.27 -26.32 -3.48
C GLY A 75 -1.15 -25.32 -3.74
N LYS A 76 -1.45 -24.25 -4.51
CA LYS A 76 -0.49 -23.17 -4.78
C LYS A 76 -0.65 -22.08 -3.74
N VAL A 77 0.16 -22.10 -2.69
CA VAL A 77 0.15 -21.08 -1.64
C VAL A 77 1.54 -20.51 -1.41
N GLY A 78 1.62 -19.20 -1.21
CA GLY A 78 2.84 -18.50 -0.87
C GLY A 78 2.60 -17.54 0.30
N ILE A 79 3.55 -17.51 1.25
CA ILE A 79 3.49 -16.71 2.46
C ILE A 79 4.81 -15.95 2.60
N ALA A 80 4.75 -14.67 2.94
CA ALA A 80 5.91 -13.89 3.36
C ALA A 80 5.54 -12.98 4.54
N ILE A 81 6.38 -13.00 5.57
CA ILE A 81 6.30 -12.15 6.76
C ILE A 81 7.62 -11.41 6.89
N ARG A 82 7.56 -10.08 7.00
CA ARG A 82 8.75 -9.25 7.20
C ARG A 82 8.58 -8.36 8.43
N SER A 83 9.51 -8.46 9.39
CA SER A 83 9.60 -7.44 10.44
C SER A 83 10.06 -6.13 9.84
N ILE A 84 9.25 -5.08 10.02
CA ILE A 84 9.56 -3.75 9.48
C ILE A 84 10.72 -3.12 10.26
N ASP A 85 10.77 -3.37 11.56
CA ASP A 85 11.76 -2.77 12.46
C ASP A 85 13.10 -3.54 12.44
N ASP A 86 13.04 -4.86 12.56
CA ASP A 86 14.24 -5.72 12.63
C ASP A 86 14.80 -6.12 11.26
N GLY A 87 13.98 -6.03 10.19
CA GLY A 87 14.40 -6.32 8.82
C GLY A 87 14.45 -7.80 8.43
N TRP A 88 14.21 -8.75 9.36
CA TRP A 88 14.17 -10.18 9.01
C TRP A 88 12.93 -10.53 8.19
N THR A 89 13.03 -11.61 7.42
CA THR A 89 11.93 -12.17 6.62
C THR A 89 11.81 -13.66 6.89
N VAL A 90 10.58 -14.15 7.03
CA VAL A 90 10.23 -15.57 7.04
C VAL A 90 9.24 -15.80 5.93
N GLU A 91 9.46 -16.83 5.12
CA GLU A 91 8.62 -17.09 3.96
C GLU A 91 8.58 -18.56 3.59
N SER A 92 7.56 -18.92 2.81
CA SER A 92 7.45 -20.17 2.10
C SER A 92 6.82 -19.91 0.74
N ASN A 93 7.44 -20.39 -0.33
CA ASN A 93 7.05 -20.08 -1.71
C ASN A 93 6.98 -18.56 -1.98
N GLY A 94 7.85 -17.78 -1.36
CA GLY A 94 7.83 -16.32 -1.38
C GLY A 94 8.04 -15.70 -2.76
N ASP A 95 8.64 -16.42 -3.71
CA ASP A 95 8.93 -15.96 -5.09
C ASP A 95 7.87 -16.39 -6.12
N LEU A 96 6.91 -17.23 -5.74
CA LEU A 96 5.85 -17.64 -6.68
C LEU A 96 5.00 -16.46 -7.08
N LYS A 97 4.86 -16.23 -8.38
CA LYS A 97 3.93 -15.24 -8.92
C LYS A 97 2.51 -15.80 -8.92
N LEU A 98 1.73 -15.40 -7.94
CA LEU A 98 0.37 -15.85 -7.71
C LEU A 98 -0.64 -14.77 -8.11
N PRO A 99 -1.87 -15.15 -8.55
CA PRO A 99 -2.94 -14.21 -8.88
C PRO A 99 -3.22 -13.24 -7.73
N GLN A 100 -3.07 -11.95 -7.96
CA GLN A 100 -3.33 -10.92 -6.93
C GLN A 100 -4.82 -10.66 -6.72
N GLN A 101 -5.58 -10.67 -7.82
CA GLN A 101 -6.95 -10.21 -7.79
C GLN A 101 -7.02 -8.77 -7.22
N SER A 102 -7.98 -8.48 -6.35
CA SER A 102 -8.14 -7.13 -5.78
C SER A 102 -7.00 -6.65 -4.87
N VAL A 103 -5.97 -7.44 -4.59
CA VAL A 103 -4.74 -6.93 -3.96
C VAL A 103 -4.08 -5.89 -4.88
N SER A 104 -4.20 -6.04 -6.19
CA SER A 104 -3.67 -5.11 -7.21
C SER A 104 -4.18 -3.67 -7.07
N LYS A 105 -5.31 -3.45 -6.38
CA LYS A 105 -5.87 -2.12 -6.08
C LYS A 105 -4.94 -1.27 -5.21
N LEU A 106 -4.04 -1.89 -4.45
CA LEU A 106 -2.99 -1.17 -3.72
C LEU A 106 -2.07 -0.39 -4.65
N TRP A 107 -1.75 -0.95 -5.81
CA TRP A 107 -0.87 -0.29 -6.77
C TRP A 107 -1.54 0.88 -7.47
N VAL A 108 -2.84 0.77 -7.77
CA VAL A 108 -3.64 1.89 -8.26
C VAL A 108 -3.68 3.01 -7.21
N ALA A 109 -4.00 2.67 -5.96
CA ALA A 109 -4.05 3.63 -4.87
C ALA A 109 -2.70 4.34 -4.64
N MET A 110 -1.59 3.60 -4.63
CA MET A 110 -0.26 4.19 -4.51
C MET A 110 0.08 5.10 -5.68
N THR A 111 -0.32 4.74 -6.92
CA THR A 111 -0.11 5.57 -8.11
C THR A 111 -0.89 6.87 -8.02
N VAL A 112 -2.15 6.83 -7.59
CA VAL A 112 -2.98 8.03 -7.34
C VAL A 112 -2.31 8.92 -6.29
N LEU A 113 -1.86 8.34 -5.20
CA LEU A 113 -1.21 9.08 -4.11
C LEU A 113 0.18 9.63 -4.50
N ASP A 114 0.97 8.93 -5.34
CA ASP A 114 2.22 9.48 -5.91
C ASP A 114 1.94 10.67 -6.84
N ALA A 115 0.83 10.63 -7.59
CA ALA A 115 0.39 11.77 -8.41
C ALA A 115 -0.08 12.96 -7.54
N ARG A 116 -0.78 12.70 -6.42
CA ARG A 116 -1.10 13.70 -5.41
C ARG A 116 0.15 14.33 -4.80
N ASP A 117 1.11 13.52 -4.39
CA ASP A 117 2.37 13.98 -3.81
C ASP A 117 3.19 14.84 -4.80
N ALA A 118 3.01 14.59 -6.10
CA ALA A 118 3.59 15.40 -7.18
C ALA A 118 2.76 16.65 -7.54
N GLY A 119 1.68 16.94 -6.82
CA GLY A 119 0.80 18.10 -7.08
C GLY A 119 -0.03 18.02 -8.37
N LYS A 120 -0.18 16.81 -8.97
CA LYS A 120 -0.91 16.62 -10.23
C LYS A 120 -2.41 16.45 -10.04
N LEU A 121 -2.85 16.11 -8.84
CA LEU A 121 -4.24 15.93 -8.46
C LEU A 121 -4.40 16.15 -6.95
N THR A 122 -5.66 16.31 -6.52
CA THR A 122 -6.04 16.33 -5.11
C THR A 122 -7.08 15.23 -4.82
N LEU A 123 -7.27 14.90 -3.54
CA LEU A 123 -8.31 13.94 -3.16
C LEU A 123 -9.72 14.49 -3.34
N ASP A 124 -9.86 15.80 -3.38
CA ASP A 124 -11.13 16.52 -3.56
C ASP A 124 -11.48 16.76 -5.04
N ASP A 125 -10.57 16.40 -5.97
CA ASP A 125 -10.84 16.52 -7.39
C ASP A 125 -12.13 15.80 -7.76
N PRO A 126 -13.07 16.49 -8.46
CA PRO A 126 -14.35 15.91 -8.81
C PRO A 126 -14.20 14.85 -9.91
N ILE A 127 -14.88 13.72 -9.72
CA ILE A 127 -15.00 12.66 -10.71
C ILE A 127 -16.48 12.30 -10.87
N THR A 128 -16.92 12.08 -12.10
CA THR A 128 -18.22 11.47 -12.36
C THR A 128 -18.03 10.02 -12.77
N VAL A 129 -18.71 9.10 -12.10
CA VAL A 129 -18.81 7.69 -12.48
C VAL A 129 -20.10 7.52 -13.28
N LYS A 130 -19.98 7.03 -14.50
CA LYS A 130 -21.09 6.85 -15.42
C LYS A 130 -21.43 5.37 -15.63
N LYS A 131 -22.53 5.07 -16.32
CA LYS A 131 -22.93 3.68 -16.62
C LYS A 131 -21.86 2.94 -17.44
N GLU A 132 -21.18 3.62 -18.35
CA GLU A 132 -20.07 3.07 -19.14
C GLU A 132 -18.82 2.74 -18.31
N ASP A 133 -18.71 3.27 -17.08
CA ASP A 133 -17.61 2.98 -16.16
C ASP A 133 -17.83 1.68 -15.38
N LEU A 134 -19.04 1.15 -15.35
CA LEU A 134 -19.36 -0.06 -14.58
C LEU A 134 -18.52 -1.26 -15.05
N THR A 135 -18.15 -2.12 -14.10
CA THR A 135 -17.29 -3.27 -14.30
C THR A 135 -18.04 -4.60 -14.08
N LEU A 136 -17.39 -5.58 -13.45
CA LEU A 136 -17.92 -6.89 -13.11
C LEU A 136 -17.85 -7.16 -11.61
N PHE A 137 -18.69 -8.06 -11.14
CA PHE A 137 -18.70 -8.60 -9.77
C PHE A 137 -18.91 -7.53 -8.69
N ASN A 138 -17.96 -7.38 -7.77
CA ASN A 138 -18.12 -6.50 -6.61
C ASN A 138 -18.01 -5.02 -7.00
N GLN A 139 -19.14 -4.35 -7.18
CA GLN A 139 -19.22 -2.94 -7.54
C GLN A 139 -20.35 -2.21 -6.79
N PRO A 140 -20.24 -2.04 -5.45
CA PRO A 140 -21.27 -1.38 -4.65
C PRO A 140 -21.67 0.00 -5.16
N ILE A 141 -20.73 0.74 -5.76
CA ILE A 141 -20.97 2.06 -6.34
C ILE A 141 -22.01 2.06 -7.47
N ALA A 142 -22.21 0.91 -8.14
CA ALA A 142 -23.19 0.81 -9.25
C ALA A 142 -24.61 1.19 -8.82
N ALA A 143 -24.99 0.94 -7.56
CA ALA A 143 -26.29 1.33 -7.01
C ALA A 143 -26.49 2.86 -6.93
N LEU A 144 -25.42 3.64 -6.97
CA LEU A 144 -25.43 5.11 -6.88
C LEU A 144 -25.44 5.77 -8.27
N VAL A 145 -25.06 5.03 -9.32
CA VAL A 145 -24.94 5.56 -10.69
C VAL A 145 -26.34 5.69 -11.31
N LYS A 146 -26.77 6.94 -11.52
CA LYS A 146 -28.03 7.30 -12.19
C LYS A 146 -27.76 7.65 -13.65
N ASP A 147 -28.76 8.18 -14.37
CA ASP A 147 -28.65 8.51 -15.80
C ASP A 147 -27.64 9.64 -16.08
N ASP A 148 -27.52 10.59 -15.16
CA ASP A 148 -26.53 11.69 -15.21
C ASP A 148 -25.18 11.31 -14.60
N GLY A 149 -25.01 10.05 -14.14
CA GLY A 149 -23.86 9.53 -13.45
C GLY A 149 -23.93 9.73 -11.93
N TYR A 150 -22.84 9.35 -11.27
CA TYR A 150 -22.61 9.58 -9.84
C TYR A 150 -21.43 10.52 -9.65
N LYS A 151 -21.70 11.73 -9.14
CA LYS A 151 -20.69 12.74 -8.85
C LYS A 151 -20.02 12.41 -7.51
N THR A 152 -18.72 12.34 -7.52
CA THR A 152 -17.89 11.93 -6.37
C THR A 152 -16.51 12.59 -6.45
N THR A 153 -15.57 12.15 -5.62
CA THR A 153 -14.18 12.65 -5.60
C THR A 153 -13.16 11.50 -5.74
N VAL A 154 -11.91 11.85 -6.06
CA VAL A 154 -10.78 10.92 -6.06
C VAL A 154 -10.66 10.19 -4.71
N GLY A 155 -10.78 10.93 -3.61
CA GLY A 155 -10.67 10.39 -2.25
C GLY A 155 -11.78 9.38 -1.93
N GLU A 156 -13.03 9.66 -2.31
CA GLU A 156 -14.13 8.72 -2.10
C GLU A 156 -13.94 7.44 -2.93
N LEU A 157 -13.50 7.55 -4.17
CA LEU A 157 -13.21 6.38 -5.00
C LEU A 157 -12.06 5.54 -4.40
N LEU A 158 -10.99 6.16 -3.87
CA LEU A 158 -9.93 5.45 -3.16
C LEU A 158 -10.46 4.68 -1.95
N GLN A 159 -11.29 5.33 -1.14
CA GLN A 159 -11.91 4.67 0.01
C GLN A 159 -12.75 3.47 -0.40
N ARG A 160 -13.62 3.62 -1.42
CA ARG A 160 -14.46 2.51 -1.94
C ARG A 160 -13.62 1.36 -2.48
N ALA A 161 -12.62 1.66 -3.30
CA ALA A 161 -11.72 0.66 -3.89
C ALA A 161 -10.96 -0.15 -2.83
N LEU A 162 -10.50 0.49 -1.77
CA LEU A 162 -9.70 -0.16 -0.73
C LEU A 162 -10.56 -0.80 0.37
N THR A 163 -11.59 -0.10 0.88
CA THR A 163 -12.36 -0.58 2.03
C THR A 163 -13.47 -1.55 1.67
N GLN A 164 -14.09 -1.38 0.50
CA GLN A 164 -15.18 -2.23 -0.02
C GLN A 164 -14.72 -3.13 -1.16
N SER A 165 -13.49 -2.95 -1.64
CA SER A 165 -12.95 -3.64 -2.83
C SER A 165 -13.79 -3.39 -4.09
N ASP A 166 -14.37 -2.19 -4.25
CA ASP A 166 -15.22 -1.81 -5.37
C ASP A 166 -14.42 -1.79 -6.67
N ASN A 167 -14.81 -2.64 -7.63
CA ASN A 167 -14.11 -2.81 -8.90
C ASN A 167 -14.27 -1.58 -9.80
N THR A 168 -15.47 -1.00 -9.85
CA THR A 168 -15.75 0.17 -10.65
C THR A 168 -15.03 1.42 -10.11
N ALA A 169 -15.04 1.62 -8.80
CA ALA A 169 -14.28 2.70 -8.19
C ALA A 169 -12.79 2.59 -8.52
N ASN A 170 -12.22 1.38 -8.44
CA ASN A 170 -10.82 1.13 -8.80
C ASN A 170 -10.52 1.42 -10.28
N ASP A 171 -11.33 0.87 -11.19
CA ASP A 171 -11.08 1.03 -12.63
C ASP A 171 -11.28 2.49 -13.07
N ARG A 172 -12.20 3.22 -12.42
CA ARG A 172 -12.38 4.65 -12.66
C ARG A 172 -11.16 5.47 -12.20
N LEU A 173 -10.58 5.14 -11.05
CA LEU A 173 -9.30 5.71 -10.61
C LEU A 173 -8.15 5.35 -11.54
N LEU A 174 -8.09 4.09 -11.98
CA LEU A 174 -7.09 3.61 -12.93
C LEU A 174 -7.12 4.43 -14.24
N GLN A 175 -8.33 4.68 -14.77
CA GLN A 175 -8.51 5.53 -15.94
C GLN A 175 -8.10 6.98 -15.66
N TYR A 176 -8.47 7.51 -14.50
CA TYR A 176 -8.19 8.89 -14.10
C TYR A 176 -6.69 9.19 -14.06
N VAL A 177 -5.87 8.26 -13.59
CA VAL A 177 -4.40 8.41 -13.56
C VAL A 177 -3.72 8.09 -14.89
N GLY A 178 -4.46 7.66 -15.93
CA GLY A 178 -3.92 7.40 -17.27
C GLY A 178 -3.75 5.92 -17.63
N GLY A 179 -4.39 5.01 -16.90
CA GLY A 179 -4.51 3.61 -17.25
C GLY A 179 -3.38 2.70 -16.73
N PRO A 180 -3.39 1.41 -17.13
CA PRO A 180 -2.49 0.39 -16.58
C PRO A 180 -1.00 0.68 -16.77
N ASN A 181 -0.63 1.35 -17.86
CA ASN A 181 0.78 1.67 -18.14
C ASN A 181 1.37 2.66 -17.12
N VAL A 182 0.55 3.59 -16.60
CA VAL A 182 0.98 4.53 -15.56
C VAL A 182 1.25 3.80 -14.25
N VAL A 183 0.43 2.81 -13.89
CA VAL A 183 0.69 1.96 -12.71
C VAL A 183 1.96 1.14 -12.89
N ARG A 184 2.19 0.56 -14.08
CA ARG A 184 3.44 -0.17 -14.38
C ARG A 184 4.66 0.75 -14.31
N ALA A 185 4.55 1.98 -14.83
CA ALA A 185 5.60 2.98 -14.72
C ALA A 185 5.87 3.39 -13.27
N PHE A 186 4.83 3.51 -12.42
CA PHE A 186 4.98 3.74 -11.00
C PHE A 186 5.75 2.61 -10.31
N LEU A 187 5.37 1.34 -10.56
CA LEU A 187 6.08 0.18 -10.00
C LEU A 187 7.56 0.19 -10.39
N ALA A 188 7.86 0.46 -11.67
CA ALA A 188 9.23 0.55 -12.17
C ALA A 188 9.99 1.73 -11.53
N LYS A 189 9.41 2.93 -11.49
CA LYS A 189 9.99 4.14 -10.87
C LYS A 189 10.35 3.90 -9.40
N LYS A 190 9.49 3.18 -8.67
CA LYS A 190 9.71 2.87 -7.25
C LYS A 190 10.55 1.60 -7.04
N ALA A 191 11.09 1.00 -8.10
CA ALA A 191 11.84 -0.26 -8.05
C ALA A 191 11.09 -1.36 -7.27
N ILE A 192 9.79 -1.52 -7.55
CA ILE A 192 8.94 -2.59 -7.01
C ILE A 192 8.97 -3.72 -8.04
N ALA A 193 9.85 -4.68 -7.83
CA ALA A 193 10.01 -5.85 -8.69
C ALA A 193 9.04 -6.99 -8.32
N ASP A 194 8.91 -7.98 -9.19
CA ASP A 194 8.12 -9.21 -9.00
C ASP A 194 6.64 -9.00 -8.69
N ILE A 195 6.12 -7.84 -9.11
CA ILE A 195 4.71 -7.48 -9.11
C ILE A 195 4.32 -7.07 -10.52
N ARG A 196 3.40 -7.83 -11.13
CA ARG A 196 2.78 -7.46 -12.41
C ARG A 196 1.50 -6.70 -12.14
N PHE A 197 1.24 -5.68 -12.93
CA PHE A 197 -0.07 -5.02 -12.94
C PHE A 197 -0.81 -5.40 -14.21
N GLY A 198 -2.00 -5.98 -14.04
CA GLY A 198 -2.85 -6.47 -15.11
C GLY A 198 -3.51 -5.36 -15.95
N PRO A 199 -4.47 -5.73 -16.80
CA PRO A 199 -5.13 -4.78 -17.70
C PRO A 199 -6.25 -3.94 -17.03
N GLY A 200 -6.53 -4.13 -15.75
CA GLY A 200 -7.69 -3.62 -15.02
C GLY A 200 -8.77 -4.68 -14.84
N GLU A 201 -9.77 -4.39 -13.99
CA GLU A 201 -10.76 -5.39 -13.56
C GLU A 201 -11.60 -5.94 -14.71
N ARG A 202 -12.08 -5.08 -15.60
CA ARG A 202 -12.93 -5.48 -16.74
C ARG A 202 -12.28 -6.57 -17.58
N ALA A 203 -11.08 -6.31 -18.05
CA ALA A 203 -10.36 -7.22 -18.93
C ALA A 203 -9.84 -8.44 -18.16
N LEU A 204 -9.30 -8.26 -16.95
CA LEU A 204 -8.79 -9.36 -16.14
C LEU A 204 -9.88 -10.40 -15.85
N GLN A 205 -11.03 -9.94 -15.37
CA GLN A 205 -12.13 -10.83 -15.00
C GLN A 205 -12.77 -11.51 -16.20
N SER A 206 -12.87 -10.83 -17.34
CA SER A 206 -13.38 -11.41 -18.57
C SER A 206 -12.44 -12.48 -19.12
N LEU A 207 -11.15 -12.17 -19.24
CA LEU A 207 -10.12 -13.10 -19.75
C LEU A 207 -10.01 -14.36 -18.88
N THR A 208 -10.07 -14.22 -17.55
CA THR A 208 -10.05 -15.37 -16.63
C THR A 208 -11.24 -16.31 -16.85
N ALA A 209 -12.37 -15.77 -17.33
CA ALA A 209 -13.57 -16.55 -17.66
C ALA A 209 -13.58 -17.09 -19.10
N GLY A 210 -12.57 -16.77 -19.92
CA GLY A 210 -12.52 -17.14 -21.34
C GLY A 210 -13.35 -16.23 -22.23
N LEU A 211 -13.57 -14.98 -21.85
CA LEU A 211 -14.36 -13.97 -22.57
C LEU A 211 -13.54 -12.72 -22.83
N ASP A 212 -13.85 -12.04 -23.93
CA ASP A 212 -13.48 -10.64 -24.10
C ASP A 212 -14.52 -9.73 -23.43
N TRP A 213 -14.05 -8.61 -22.88
CA TRP A 213 -14.92 -7.64 -22.24
C TRP A 213 -15.94 -7.04 -23.22
N LYS A 214 -17.19 -6.95 -22.75
CA LYS A 214 -18.27 -6.21 -23.45
C LYS A 214 -19.06 -5.37 -22.45
N PRO A 215 -19.47 -4.14 -22.80
CA PRO A 215 -20.18 -3.23 -21.87
C PRO A 215 -21.43 -3.82 -21.22
N GLN A 216 -22.19 -4.64 -21.96
CA GLN A 216 -23.38 -5.32 -21.42
C GLN A 216 -23.09 -6.29 -20.27
N TYR A 217 -21.85 -6.68 -20.06
CA TYR A 217 -21.48 -7.58 -18.95
C TYR A 217 -21.48 -6.86 -17.59
N SER A 218 -21.48 -5.53 -17.59
CA SER A 218 -21.41 -4.74 -16.36
C SER A 218 -22.67 -4.81 -15.51
N THR A 219 -23.79 -5.22 -16.06
CA THR A 219 -25.10 -5.21 -15.38
C THR A 219 -25.88 -6.49 -15.59
N GLY A 220 -26.77 -6.79 -14.64
CA GLY A 220 -27.64 -7.95 -14.70
C GLY A 220 -26.87 -9.29 -14.75
N LYS A 221 -27.39 -10.25 -15.51
CA LYS A 221 -26.83 -11.61 -15.66
C LYS A 221 -26.14 -11.84 -17.01
N ALA A 222 -25.83 -10.77 -17.75
CA ALA A 222 -25.31 -10.89 -19.12
C ALA A 222 -23.92 -11.57 -19.14
N PHE A 223 -23.08 -11.32 -18.15
CA PHE A 223 -21.79 -11.99 -18.03
C PHE A 223 -21.93 -13.48 -17.74
N GLU A 224 -22.75 -13.88 -16.78
CA GLU A 224 -23.03 -15.25 -16.45
C GLU A 224 -23.65 -16.00 -17.62
N ALA A 225 -24.59 -15.37 -18.33
CA ALA A 225 -25.24 -15.92 -19.52
C ALA A 225 -24.25 -16.11 -20.68
N ALA A 226 -23.30 -15.19 -20.88
CA ALA A 226 -22.24 -15.35 -21.85
C ALA A 226 -21.28 -16.48 -21.46
N ARG A 227 -20.86 -16.49 -20.19
CA ARG A 227 -19.95 -17.50 -19.65
C ARG A 227 -20.52 -18.92 -19.70
N SER A 228 -21.83 -19.08 -19.47
CA SER A 228 -22.49 -20.40 -19.52
C SER A 228 -22.56 -20.99 -20.93
N LYS A 229 -22.45 -20.16 -21.99
CA LYS A 229 -22.44 -20.59 -23.38
C LYS A 229 -21.08 -21.03 -23.89
N ILE A 230 -20.00 -20.76 -23.14
CA ILE A 230 -18.65 -21.19 -23.51
C ILE A 230 -18.49 -22.68 -23.13
N PRO A 231 -17.89 -23.51 -24.00
CA PRO A 231 -17.55 -24.88 -23.66
C PRO A 231 -16.74 -24.96 -22.35
N ALA A 232 -17.00 -25.99 -21.55
CA ALA A 232 -16.30 -26.19 -20.28
C ALA A 232 -14.77 -26.31 -20.48
N SER A 233 -14.31 -26.91 -21.57
CA SER A 233 -12.89 -27.01 -21.95
C SER A 233 -12.27 -25.61 -22.14
N THR A 234 -12.89 -24.74 -22.94
CA THR A 234 -12.40 -23.38 -23.19
C THR A 234 -12.31 -22.57 -21.88
N ARG A 235 -13.29 -22.73 -20.98
CA ARG A 235 -13.26 -22.11 -19.66
C ARG A 235 -12.14 -22.67 -18.78
N MET A 236 -11.91 -23.99 -18.86
CA MET A 236 -10.81 -24.63 -18.14
C MET A 236 -9.47 -24.12 -18.65
N ASP A 237 -9.28 -24.07 -19.97
CA ASP A 237 -8.03 -23.57 -20.57
C ASP A 237 -7.73 -22.11 -20.14
N ALA A 238 -8.74 -21.23 -20.13
CA ALA A 238 -8.59 -19.86 -19.67
C ALA A 238 -8.24 -19.79 -18.17
N PHE A 239 -8.87 -20.62 -17.35
CA PHE A 239 -8.63 -20.69 -15.92
C PHE A 239 -7.23 -21.23 -15.60
N GLU A 240 -6.79 -22.31 -16.27
CA GLU A 240 -5.44 -22.86 -16.12
C GLU A 240 -4.37 -21.90 -16.59
N LYS A 241 -4.56 -21.24 -17.74
CA LYS A 241 -3.65 -20.21 -18.23
C LYS A 241 -3.48 -19.09 -17.22
N TYR A 242 -4.57 -18.64 -16.62
CA TYR A 242 -4.52 -17.58 -15.59
C TYR A 242 -3.78 -18.04 -14.33
N ILE A 243 -3.99 -19.27 -13.85
CA ILE A 243 -3.28 -19.81 -12.68
C ILE A 243 -1.80 -20.05 -12.98
N ALA A 244 -1.47 -20.46 -14.20
CA ALA A 244 -0.10 -20.78 -14.60
C ALA A 244 0.76 -19.51 -14.74
N ASP A 245 0.22 -18.49 -15.39
CA ASP A 245 0.91 -17.21 -15.65
C ASP A 245 -0.06 -16.01 -15.50
N PRO A 246 -0.39 -15.63 -14.26
CA PRO A 246 -1.36 -14.56 -14.01
C PRO A 246 -0.84 -13.21 -14.52
N ALA A 247 -1.69 -12.52 -15.32
CA ALA A 247 -1.38 -11.19 -15.85
C ALA A 247 -1.20 -10.14 -14.74
N ASP A 248 -1.80 -10.38 -13.58
CA ASP A 248 -1.66 -9.61 -12.34
C ASP A 248 -0.79 -10.32 -11.30
N GLY A 249 0.08 -11.25 -11.71
CA GLY A 249 0.85 -12.09 -10.81
C GLY A 249 1.82 -11.31 -9.92
N ALA A 250 1.83 -11.63 -8.63
CA ALA A 250 2.81 -11.07 -7.69
C ALA A 250 3.39 -12.13 -6.75
N ALA A 251 4.65 -11.93 -6.38
CA ALA A 251 5.33 -12.72 -5.39
C ALA A 251 5.00 -12.22 -3.97
N PRO A 252 4.64 -13.09 -3.02
CA PRO A 252 4.36 -12.69 -1.63
C PRO A 252 5.51 -11.89 -1.00
N ARG A 253 6.78 -12.28 -1.24
CA ARG A 253 7.98 -11.54 -0.79
C ARG A 253 7.98 -10.11 -1.32
N ALA A 254 7.66 -9.92 -2.59
CA ALA A 254 7.64 -8.60 -3.21
C ALA A 254 6.56 -7.70 -2.59
N ILE A 255 5.36 -8.25 -2.33
CA ILE A 255 4.28 -7.51 -1.65
C ILE A 255 4.68 -7.14 -0.23
N ALA A 256 5.21 -8.08 0.57
CA ALA A 256 5.66 -7.80 1.94
C ALA A 256 6.79 -6.75 1.95
N THR A 257 7.70 -6.79 0.97
CA THR A 257 8.75 -5.78 0.80
C THR A 257 8.16 -4.41 0.46
N ALA A 258 7.21 -4.34 -0.48
CA ALA A 258 6.57 -3.08 -0.85
C ALA A 258 5.77 -2.47 0.33
N LEU A 259 5.05 -3.29 1.10
CA LEU A 259 4.34 -2.85 2.31
C LEU A 259 5.31 -2.36 3.41
N THR A 260 6.47 -3.01 3.56
CA THR A 260 7.54 -2.54 4.45
C THR A 260 8.04 -1.17 4.03
N ARG A 261 8.35 -0.98 2.74
CA ARG A 261 8.80 0.30 2.18
C ARG A 261 7.73 1.39 2.29
N LEU A 262 6.45 1.02 2.10
CA LEU A 262 5.33 1.93 2.34
C LEU A 262 5.31 2.41 3.80
N LYS A 263 5.35 1.50 4.77
CA LYS A 263 5.32 1.85 6.20
C LYS A 263 6.51 2.72 6.61
N ARG A 264 7.67 2.53 5.98
CA ARG A 264 8.89 3.34 6.20
C ARG A 264 8.86 4.70 5.49
N GLY A 265 7.81 5.01 4.72
CA GLY A 265 7.70 6.28 3.97
C GLY A 265 8.61 6.35 2.73
N GLU A 266 9.11 5.20 2.24
CA GLU A 266 10.02 5.16 1.08
C GLU A 266 9.28 5.25 -0.27
N LEU A 267 7.96 5.03 -0.28
CA LEU A 267 7.18 5.00 -1.52
C LEU A 267 6.36 6.27 -1.76
N LEU A 268 5.84 6.89 -0.71
CA LEU A 268 4.93 8.03 -0.74
C LEU A 268 5.34 9.07 0.30
N SER A 269 4.79 10.28 0.22
CA SER A 269 4.94 11.28 1.28
C SER A 269 4.37 10.79 2.62
N PRO A 270 4.77 11.37 3.76
CA PRO A 270 4.22 11.01 5.08
C PRO A 270 2.69 11.10 5.12
N ALA A 271 2.11 12.16 4.55
CA ALA A 271 0.66 12.36 4.52
C ALA A 271 -0.06 11.30 3.68
N SER A 272 0.48 10.95 2.50
CA SER A 272 -0.09 9.90 1.63
C SER A 272 0.11 8.51 2.20
N THR A 273 1.24 8.24 2.86
CA THR A 273 1.50 7.00 3.60
C THR A 273 0.48 6.79 4.71
N GLN A 274 0.28 7.80 5.55
CA GLN A 274 -0.69 7.75 6.65
C GLN A 274 -2.13 7.56 6.13
N TYR A 275 -2.51 8.32 5.08
CA TYR A 275 -3.82 8.18 4.44
C TYR A 275 -4.07 6.75 3.94
N LEU A 276 -3.10 6.16 3.23
CA LEU A 276 -3.23 4.82 2.68
C LEU A 276 -3.35 3.76 3.77
N ILE A 277 -2.46 3.79 4.77
CA ILE A 277 -2.47 2.82 5.88
C ILE A 277 -3.78 2.94 6.67
N GLY A 278 -4.23 4.15 7.04
CA GLY A 278 -5.49 4.37 7.74
C GLY A 278 -6.71 3.91 6.93
N THR A 279 -6.67 4.08 5.59
CA THR A 279 -7.71 3.54 4.70
C THR A 279 -7.71 2.01 4.69
N MET A 280 -6.53 1.36 4.69
CA MET A 280 -6.41 -0.10 4.79
C MET A 280 -6.91 -0.63 6.14
N GLU A 281 -6.69 0.07 7.23
CA GLU A 281 -7.20 -0.26 8.58
C GLU A 281 -8.74 -0.23 8.61
N SER A 282 -9.36 0.66 7.85
CA SER A 282 -10.81 0.80 7.69
C SER A 282 -11.44 -0.23 6.75
N SER A 283 -10.69 -1.25 6.27
CA SER A 283 -11.19 -2.28 5.36
C SER A 283 -12.40 -3.01 5.96
N ARG A 284 -13.45 -3.15 5.15
CA ARG A 284 -14.70 -3.86 5.51
C ARG A 284 -14.72 -5.31 5.00
N THR A 285 -13.70 -5.70 4.22
CA THR A 285 -13.61 -7.04 3.64
C THR A 285 -12.75 -7.97 4.50
N GLY A 286 -12.93 -9.27 4.38
CA GLY A 286 -12.03 -10.28 4.97
C GLY A 286 -12.03 -10.35 6.50
N LYS A 287 -13.16 -10.09 7.17
CA LYS A 287 -13.28 -10.13 8.65
C LYS A 287 -12.74 -11.42 9.29
N LEU A 288 -12.91 -12.55 8.61
CA LEU A 288 -12.47 -13.87 9.08
C LEU A 288 -11.15 -14.34 8.43
N ARG A 289 -10.50 -13.51 7.60
CA ARG A 289 -9.14 -13.80 7.11
C ARG A 289 -8.12 -13.46 8.21
N MET A 290 -6.99 -12.86 7.87
CA MET A 290 -5.97 -12.46 8.88
C MET A 290 -6.57 -11.65 10.04
N ARG A 291 -7.50 -10.72 9.74
CA ARG A 291 -8.16 -9.89 10.75
C ARG A 291 -8.86 -10.69 11.84
N GLY A 292 -9.37 -11.88 11.53
CA GLY A 292 -10.06 -12.76 12.51
C GLY A 292 -9.18 -13.28 13.65
N ALA A 293 -7.85 -13.14 13.54
CA ALA A 293 -6.89 -13.56 14.57
C ALA A 293 -6.06 -12.40 15.12
N VAL A 294 -6.40 -11.16 14.79
CA VAL A 294 -5.69 -9.98 15.32
C VAL A 294 -6.17 -9.74 16.76
N PRO A 295 -5.26 -9.77 17.77
CA PRO A 295 -5.63 -9.57 19.16
C PRO A 295 -6.05 -8.12 19.45
N GLU A 296 -6.71 -7.93 20.58
CA GLU A 296 -6.99 -6.61 21.12
C GLU A 296 -5.69 -5.81 21.33
N GLY A 297 -5.75 -4.50 21.08
CA GLY A 297 -4.61 -3.60 21.16
C GLY A 297 -3.67 -3.61 19.94
N TRP A 298 -3.81 -4.61 19.03
CA TRP A 298 -3.10 -4.59 17.76
C TRP A 298 -3.94 -3.89 16.68
N THR A 299 -3.28 -3.23 15.73
CA THR A 299 -3.94 -2.68 14.55
C THR A 299 -3.54 -3.42 13.28
N PHE A 300 -4.47 -3.50 12.33
CA PHE A 300 -4.23 -4.22 11.08
C PHE A 300 -4.86 -3.51 9.90
N GLY A 301 -4.00 -2.92 9.05
CA GLY A 301 -4.38 -2.36 7.76
C GLY A 301 -4.13 -3.38 6.65
N HIS A 302 -5.19 -3.74 5.87
CA HIS A 302 -5.05 -4.82 4.90
C HIS A 302 -5.86 -4.65 3.61
N LYS A 303 -5.51 -5.43 2.60
CA LYS A 303 -6.25 -5.58 1.35
C LYS A 303 -6.43 -7.05 1.00
N THR A 304 -7.69 -7.44 0.75
CA THR A 304 -8.04 -8.79 0.30
C THR A 304 -8.08 -8.90 -1.22
N GLY A 305 -7.85 -10.11 -1.72
CA GLY A 305 -8.10 -10.50 -3.11
C GLY A 305 -8.92 -11.79 -3.17
N THR A 306 -9.91 -11.87 -4.06
CA THR A 306 -10.74 -13.07 -4.26
C THR A 306 -10.99 -13.25 -5.75
N GLY A 307 -10.60 -14.40 -6.26
CA GLY A 307 -10.74 -14.75 -7.66
C GLY A 307 -11.96 -15.60 -7.95
N GLN A 308 -12.09 -15.96 -9.22
CA GLN A 308 -13.19 -16.79 -9.70
C GLN A 308 -13.02 -18.24 -9.28
N ASN A 309 -14.16 -18.91 -9.13
CA ASN A 309 -14.23 -20.35 -8.93
C ASN A 309 -14.59 -21.04 -10.26
N PHE A 310 -13.93 -22.14 -10.52
CA PHE A 310 -14.29 -23.04 -11.61
C PHE A 310 -13.99 -24.50 -11.24
N SER A 311 -14.95 -25.39 -11.46
CA SER A 311 -14.82 -26.83 -11.18
C SER A 311 -14.31 -27.14 -9.75
N GLY A 312 -14.84 -26.45 -8.73
CA GLY A 312 -14.45 -26.65 -7.33
C GLY A 312 -13.12 -26.00 -6.94
N ARG A 313 -12.39 -25.39 -7.88
CA ARG A 313 -11.11 -24.69 -7.64
C ARG A 313 -11.31 -23.19 -7.58
N THR A 314 -10.48 -22.51 -6.82
CA THR A 314 -10.45 -21.04 -6.70
C THR A 314 -9.12 -20.50 -7.20
N ALA A 315 -9.15 -19.55 -8.14
CA ALA A 315 -7.97 -18.85 -8.65
C ALA A 315 -7.76 -17.52 -7.91
N GLY A 316 -7.14 -17.60 -6.75
CA GLY A 316 -6.81 -16.43 -5.90
C GLY A 316 -7.73 -16.26 -4.68
N TYR A 317 -7.15 -16.40 -3.49
CA TYR A 317 -7.78 -16.08 -2.21
C TYR A 317 -6.70 -15.51 -1.29
N ASN A 318 -6.61 -14.19 -1.21
CA ASN A 318 -5.44 -13.49 -0.71
C ASN A 318 -5.80 -12.53 0.41
N ASP A 319 -4.85 -12.31 1.32
CA ASP A 319 -4.89 -11.21 2.28
C ASP A 319 -3.46 -10.70 2.50
N VAL A 320 -3.26 -9.40 2.37
CA VAL A 320 -1.95 -8.76 2.54
C VAL A 320 -2.10 -7.50 3.37
N GLY A 321 -1.16 -7.22 4.25
CA GLY A 321 -1.32 -6.05 5.13
C GLY A 321 -0.15 -5.78 6.05
N ILE A 322 -0.34 -4.76 6.90
CA ILE A 322 0.59 -4.33 7.93
C ILE A 322 -0.08 -4.54 9.29
N LEU A 323 0.51 -5.41 10.09
CA LEU A 323 0.10 -5.70 11.46
C LEU A 323 1.01 -4.92 12.42
N ILE A 324 0.43 -4.15 13.33
CA ILE A 324 1.15 -3.29 14.26
C ILE A 324 0.81 -3.70 15.69
N ALA A 325 1.85 -4.01 16.48
CA ALA A 325 1.74 -4.36 17.88
C ALA A 325 1.52 -3.12 18.78
N PRO A 326 1.01 -3.29 20.01
CA PRO A 326 0.80 -2.17 20.95
C PRO A 326 2.08 -1.38 21.28
N ASN A 327 3.26 -2.01 21.21
CA ASN A 327 4.55 -1.35 21.40
C ASN A 327 5.08 -0.63 20.14
N GLY A 328 4.27 -0.56 19.05
CA GLY A 328 4.59 0.11 17.80
C GLY A 328 5.36 -0.72 16.78
N ARG A 329 5.90 -1.90 17.14
CA ARG A 329 6.60 -2.78 16.20
C ARG A 329 5.63 -3.31 15.15
N ALA A 330 6.09 -3.38 13.90
CA ALA A 330 5.22 -3.67 12.76
C ALA A 330 5.74 -4.82 11.89
N TYR A 331 4.80 -5.53 11.28
CA TYR A 331 5.03 -6.66 10.39
C TYR A 331 4.26 -6.48 9.09
N ALA A 332 4.95 -6.60 7.96
CA ALA A 332 4.31 -6.73 6.66
C ALA A 332 4.06 -8.22 6.38
N ILE A 333 2.82 -8.57 6.09
CA ILE A 333 2.38 -9.95 5.88
C ILE A 333 1.70 -10.04 4.53
N ALA A 334 2.09 -11.03 3.72
CA ALA A 334 1.43 -11.37 2.48
C ALA A 334 1.12 -12.87 2.46
N ILE A 335 -0.16 -13.23 2.39
CA ILE A 335 -0.64 -14.59 2.25
C ILE A 335 -1.43 -14.68 0.96
N MET A 336 -0.93 -15.46 0.00
CA MET A 336 -1.51 -15.61 -1.32
C MET A 336 -1.79 -17.08 -1.60
N ILE A 337 -3.05 -17.41 -1.83
CA ILE A 337 -3.50 -18.73 -2.26
C ILE A 337 -3.88 -18.59 -3.73
N GLY A 338 -3.01 -19.06 -4.62
CA GLY A 338 -3.18 -18.88 -6.06
C GLY A 338 -4.12 -19.90 -6.70
N ASP A 339 -4.16 -21.13 -6.15
CA ASP A 339 -5.02 -22.21 -6.62
C ASP A 339 -5.29 -23.18 -5.47
N THR A 340 -6.57 -23.50 -5.24
CA THR A 340 -6.95 -24.43 -4.18
C THR A 340 -8.37 -24.98 -4.36
N VAL A 341 -8.57 -26.21 -3.91
CA VAL A 341 -9.89 -26.84 -3.69
C VAL A 341 -10.37 -26.70 -2.24
N LYS A 342 -9.53 -26.17 -1.35
CA LYS A 342 -9.86 -26.00 0.06
C LYS A 342 -11.07 -25.10 0.27
N THR A 343 -11.87 -25.41 1.28
CA THR A 343 -13.05 -24.64 1.67
C THR A 343 -12.68 -23.24 2.18
N ILE A 344 -13.62 -22.32 2.20
CA ILE A 344 -13.38 -20.96 2.75
C ILE A 344 -12.91 -21.01 4.21
N PRO A 345 -13.51 -21.80 5.13
CA PRO A 345 -13.00 -21.93 6.49
C PRO A 345 -11.54 -22.41 6.57
N GLU A 346 -11.14 -23.42 5.80
CA GLU A 346 -9.75 -23.90 5.77
C GLU A 346 -8.75 -22.82 5.32
N ARG A 347 -9.12 -22.02 4.29
CA ARG A 347 -8.32 -20.88 3.84
C ARG A 347 -8.19 -19.81 4.91
N GLN A 348 -9.26 -19.55 5.65
CA GLN A 348 -9.28 -18.58 6.76
C GLN A 348 -8.45 -19.08 7.94
N GLN A 349 -8.54 -20.37 8.28
CA GLN A 349 -7.72 -20.99 9.33
C GLN A 349 -6.22 -20.87 9.05
N LEU A 350 -5.80 -21.11 7.79
CA LEU A 350 -4.40 -20.88 7.39
C LEU A 350 -3.98 -19.44 7.68
N MET A 351 -4.77 -18.46 7.25
CA MET A 351 -4.44 -17.05 7.41
C MET A 351 -4.39 -16.64 8.89
N GLN A 352 -5.32 -17.14 9.69
CA GLN A 352 -5.37 -16.90 11.13
C GLN A 352 -4.18 -17.55 11.86
N ALA A 353 -3.80 -18.77 11.48
CA ALA A 353 -2.64 -19.45 12.04
C ALA A 353 -1.33 -18.68 11.81
N VAL A 354 -1.18 -18.04 10.64
CA VAL A 354 -0.03 -17.17 10.35
C VAL A 354 0.00 -15.96 11.28
N VAL A 355 -1.13 -15.27 11.48
CA VAL A 355 -1.21 -14.11 12.40
C VAL A 355 -0.92 -14.53 13.84
N LEU A 356 -1.52 -15.64 14.32
CA LEU A 356 -1.25 -16.18 15.66
C LEU A 356 0.23 -16.55 15.83
N GLY A 357 0.86 -17.11 14.79
CA GLY A 357 2.29 -17.36 14.78
C GLY A 357 3.12 -16.09 14.96
N VAL A 358 2.78 -15.00 14.25
CA VAL A 358 3.47 -13.71 14.42
C VAL A 358 3.29 -13.16 15.84
N VAL A 359 2.06 -13.18 16.35
CA VAL A 359 1.72 -12.67 17.69
C VAL A 359 2.43 -13.46 18.79
N SER A 360 2.43 -14.79 18.70
CA SER A 360 3.08 -15.67 19.70
C SER A 360 4.61 -15.57 19.70
N ASN A 361 5.21 -15.12 18.60
CA ASN A 361 6.64 -14.91 18.46
C ASN A 361 7.04 -13.42 18.51
N HIS A 362 6.11 -12.54 18.87
CA HIS A 362 6.38 -11.11 19.03
C HIS A 362 7.30 -10.87 20.22
N ARG A 363 8.26 -9.96 20.05
CA ARG A 363 9.16 -9.51 21.12
C ARG A 363 8.66 -8.20 21.67
N TRP A 364 8.28 -8.20 22.93
CA TRP A 364 7.82 -7.03 23.67
C TRP A 364 8.94 -6.04 24.00
#